data_03b422bfc1816cefb992a8da7b187895
#
_entry.id   03b422bfc1816cefb992a8da7b187895
#
_cell.length_a   1.000
_cell.length_b   1.000
_cell.length_c   1.000
_cell.angle_alpha   90.00
_cell.angle_beta   90.00
_cell.angle_gamma   90.00
#
_symmetry.space_group_name_H-M   'P 1'
#
loop_
_entity.id
_entity.type
_entity.pdbx_description
1 polymer ?
#
loop_
_entity_poly.entity_id
_entity_poly.type
_entity_poly.pdbx_seq_one_letter_code
_entity_poly.pdbx_strand_id
1 'polypeptide(L)'
;MPATADAELRFAINLGNAVLAKTLPDGAPAGITVDIAHKIAAALGRHARFVTYPTAGKVVEDAQHDRWDIAFLAVDPQREAVLRFTQPYITIQGTLLVREESRWQSVAQMDKPEVVINVGKGAAYDLHLTRQLQHATLNRLASSQAAIDAFLRGEGDMAAGIRQPLERAAREHTGYRVLPDNFGAINQAICVPRPQEALHQRLTDLLTQWQQDGSVQQIVDHHLAGA
;
A
#
# COMPACT_ATOMS: atom_id res chain seq x y z
N MET A 1 -16.00 -18.65 -31.54
CA MET A 1 -15.98 -17.20 -31.37
C MET A 1 -14.67 -16.86 -30.66
N PRO A 2 -13.78 -16.05 -31.21
CA PRO A 2 -12.59 -15.64 -30.47
C PRO A 2 -13.05 -14.80 -29.28
N ALA A 3 -12.54 -15.15 -28.09
CA ALA A 3 -12.73 -14.33 -26.91
C ALA A 3 -12.17 -12.94 -27.21
N THR A 4 -13.02 -11.94 -27.24
CA THR A 4 -12.64 -10.57 -27.48
C THR A 4 -11.73 -10.08 -26.33
N ALA A 5 -10.80 -9.19 -26.61
CA ALA A 5 -9.91 -8.55 -25.64
C ALA A 5 -10.70 -7.91 -24.46
N ASP A 6 -11.99 -7.71 -24.61
CA ASP A 6 -12.93 -7.24 -23.57
C ASP A 6 -13.20 -8.26 -22.44
N ALA A 7 -12.77 -9.52 -22.60
CA ALA A 7 -13.01 -10.55 -21.57
C ALA A 7 -12.01 -10.52 -20.41
N GLU A 8 -10.83 -9.91 -20.58
CA GLU A 8 -9.82 -9.77 -19.54
C GLU A 8 -9.94 -8.46 -18.79
N LEU A 9 -9.69 -8.52 -17.48
CA LEU A 9 -9.62 -7.37 -16.60
C LEU A 9 -8.24 -7.37 -15.93
N ARG A 10 -7.45 -6.35 -16.22
CA ARG A 10 -6.05 -6.27 -15.77
C ARG A 10 -6.00 -5.55 -14.42
N PHE A 11 -5.52 -6.26 -13.41
CA PHE A 11 -5.35 -5.73 -12.06
C PHE A 11 -3.88 -5.45 -11.78
N ALA A 12 -3.56 -4.20 -11.45
CA ALA A 12 -2.24 -3.84 -10.96
C ALA A 12 -2.11 -4.23 -9.49
N ILE A 13 -1.13 -5.08 -9.18
CA ILE A 13 -0.87 -5.55 -7.82
C ILE A 13 0.44 -4.95 -7.32
N ASN A 14 0.35 -4.13 -6.29
CA ASN A 14 1.50 -3.49 -5.65
C ASN A 14 2.12 -4.45 -4.64
N LEU A 15 3.24 -5.07 -4.99
CA LEU A 15 3.99 -5.96 -4.11
C LEU A 15 4.80 -5.19 -3.06
N GLY A 16 4.89 -3.87 -3.18
CA GLY A 16 5.59 -3.02 -2.20
C GLY A 16 4.85 -2.87 -0.86
N ASN A 17 3.58 -3.28 -0.80
CA ASN A 17 2.81 -3.30 0.44
C ASN A 17 2.54 -4.75 0.85
N ALA A 18 3.42 -5.28 1.69
CA ALA A 18 3.40 -6.69 2.12
C ALA A 18 2.16 -7.07 2.95
N VAL A 19 1.43 -6.11 3.52
CA VAL A 19 0.17 -6.36 4.23
C VAL A 19 -0.94 -6.74 3.24
N LEU A 20 -0.92 -6.14 2.05
CA LEU A 20 -2.00 -6.26 1.07
C LEU A 20 -1.73 -7.30 -0.01
N ALA A 21 -0.47 -7.53 -0.35
CA ALA A 21 -0.09 -8.46 -1.41
C ALA A 21 1.29 -9.08 -1.18
N LYS A 22 1.47 -10.29 -1.66
CA LYS A 22 2.74 -11.03 -1.60
C LYS A 22 2.89 -11.91 -2.82
N THR A 23 4.11 -12.39 -3.04
CA THR A 23 4.40 -13.39 -4.07
C THR A 23 4.53 -14.76 -3.42
N LEU A 24 3.83 -15.75 -3.95
CA LEU A 24 3.95 -17.14 -3.52
C LEU A 24 5.25 -17.78 -4.08
N PRO A 25 5.68 -18.93 -3.54
CA PRO A 25 6.89 -19.62 -4.02
C PRO A 25 6.86 -19.95 -5.52
N ASP A 26 5.68 -20.15 -6.11
CA ASP A 26 5.50 -20.41 -7.55
C ASP A 26 5.51 -19.13 -8.39
N GLY A 27 5.68 -17.97 -7.78
CA GLY A 27 5.69 -16.67 -8.45
C GLY A 27 4.32 -16.00 -8.60
N ALA A 28 3.23 -16.68 -8.21
CA ALA A 28 1.89 -16.11 -8.31
C ALA A 28 1.65 -15.06 -7.22
N PRO A 29 0.93 -13.96 -7.55
CA PRO A 29 0.53 -13.00 -6.53
C PRO A 29 -0.59 -13.57 -5.64
N ALA A 30 -0.60 -13.18 -4.38
CA ALA A 30 -1.62 -13.55 -3.39
C ALA A 30 -1.83 -12.42 -2.39
N GLY A 31 -2.87 -12.52 -1.60
CA GLY A 31 -3.17 -11.57 -0.53
C GLY A 31 -4.53 -10.92 -0.66
N ILE A 32 -4.76 -9.91 0.16
CA ILE A 32 -6.04 -9.20 0.25
C ILE A 32 -6.47 -8.65 -1.11
N THR A 33 -5.56 -7.94 -1.80
CA THR A 33 -5.87 -7.29 -3.08
C THR A 33 -6.15 -8.30 -4.18
N VAL A 34 -5.45 -9.43 -4.19
CA VAL A 34 -5.68 -10.50 -5.18
C VAL A 34 -7.06 -11.15 -4.97
N ASP A 35 -7.45 -11.39 -3.73
CA ASP A 35 -8.76 -11.96 -3.42
C ASP A 35 -9.90 -11.00 -3.77
N ILE A 36 -9.75 -9.71 -3.49
CA ILE A 36 -10.71 -8.69 -3.92
C ILE A 36 -10.78 -8.62 -5.45
N ALA A 37 -9.63 -8.70 -6.13
CA ALA A 37 -9.57 -8.69 -7.59
C ALA A 37 -10.35 -9.86 -8.21
N HIS A 38 -10.20 -11.06 -7.66
CA HIS A 38 -10.98 -12.22 -8.10
C HIS A 38 -12.48 -12.00 -7.89
N LYS A 39 -12.86 -11.42 -6.77
CA LYS A 39 -14.26 -11.10 -6.47
C LYS A 39 -14.83 -10.07 -7.46
N ILE A 40 -14.05 -9.06 -7.83
CA ILE A 40 -14.43 -8.06 -8.84
C ILE A 40 -14.61 -8.73 -10.21
N ALA A 41 -13.64 -9.50 -10.64
CA ALA A 41 -13.66 -10.16 -11.94
C ALA A 41 -14.88 -11.08 -12.07
N ALA A 42 -15.20 -11.86 -11.04
CA ALA A 42 -16.38 -12.71 -11.00
C ALA A 42 -17.67 -11.89 -11.10
N ALA A 43 -17.77 -10.79 -10.37
CA ALA A 43 -18.95 -9.92 -10.39
C ALA A 43 -19.17 -9.26 -11.75
N LEU A 44 -18.10 -8.98 -12.49
CA LEU A 44 -18.16 -8.37 -13.82
C LEU A 44 -18.19 -9.38 -14.95
N GLY A 45 -18.16 -10.69 -14.65
CA GLY A 45 -18.15 -11.76 -15.64
C GLY A 45 -16.92 -11.74 -16.54
N ARG A 46 -15.76 -11.32 -16.00
CA ARG A 46 -14.51 -11.17 -16.73
C ARG A 46 -13.41 -11.99 -16.11
N HIS A 47 -12.35 -12.28 -16.87
CA HIS A 47 -11.18 -13.01 -16.39
C HIS A 47 -10.16 -12.06 -15.78
N ALA A 48 -9.69 -12.36 -14.58
CA ALA A 48 -8.64 -11.58 -13.93
C ALA A 48 -7.27 -11.88 -14.55
N ARG A 49 -6.54 -10.83 -14.89
CA ARG A 49 -5.12 -10.87 -15.24
C ARG A 49 -4.37 -9.97 -14.28
N PHE A 50 -3.27 -10.47 -13.72
CA PHE A 50 -2.48 -9.70 -12.75
C PHE A 50 -1.24 -9.13 -13.38
N VAL A 51 -1.02 -7.82 -13.17
CA VAL A 51 0.19 -7.09 -13.54
C VAL A 51 0.84 -6.67 -12.24
N THR A 52 1.97 -7.28 -11.88
CA THR A 52 2.64 -7.01 -10.62
C THR A 52 3.62 -5.86 -10.74
N TYR A 53 3.71 -5.07 -9.69
CA TYR A 53 4.60 -3.92 -9.58
C TYR A 53 5.39 -3.97 -8.28
N PRO A 54 6.68 -3.58 -8.29
CA PRO A 54 7.50 -3.60 -7.07
C PRO A 54 7.12 -2.50 -6.08
N THR A 55 6.51 -1.39 -6.53
CA THR A 55 6.15 -0.25 -5.70
C THR A 55 4.84 0.40 -6.15
N ALA A 56 4.18 1.12 -5.22
CA ALA A 56 3.01 1.92 -5.54
C ALA A 56 3.30 3.01 -6.57
N GLY A 57 4.46 3.66 -6.49
CA GLY A 57 4.87 4.69 -7.44
C GLY A 57 4.91 4.19 -8.87
N LYS A 58 5.35 2.94 -9.08
CA LYS A 58 5.38 2.32 -10.41
C LYS A 58 3.98 2.07 -10.96
N VAL A 59 3.02 1.70 -10.11
CA VAL A 59 1.61 1.56 -10.51
C VAL A 59 1.07 2.89 -11.01
N VAL A 60 1.30 3.98 -10.26
CA VAL A 60 0.85 5.32 -10.61
C VAL A 60 1.48 5.81 -11.91
N GLU A 61 2.78 5.56 -12.11
CA GLU A 61 3.47 5.94 -13.35
C GLU A 61 2.79 5.36 -14.60
N ASP A 62 2.25 4.14 -14.52
CA ASP A 62 1.60 3.46 -15.64
C ASP A 62 0.11 3.77 -15.80
N ALA A 63 -0.47 4.59 -14.91
CA ALA A 63 -1.91 4.91 -14.92
C ALA A 63 -2.39 5.50 -16.25
N GLN A 64 -1.54 6.25 -16.96
CA GLN A 64 -1.87 6.92 -18.22
C GLN A 64 -1.34 6.17 -19.45
N HIS A 65 -0.77 4.97 -19.28
CA HIS A 65 -0.10 4.22 -20.34
C HIS A 65 -0.85 2.95 -20.76
N ASP A 66 -2.11 2.80 -20.37
CA ASP A 66 -2.97 1.65 -20.68
C ASP A 66 -2.29 0.29 -20.35
N ARG A 67 -1.69 0.21 -19.16
CA ARG A 67 -1.02 -1.01 -18.70
C ARG A 67 -1.89 -1.85 -17.77
N TRP A 68 -2.88 -1.23 -17.13
CA TRP A 68 -3.79 -1.89 -16.22
C TRP A 68 -5.16 -1.18 -16.20
N ASP A 69 -6.19 -1.87 -15.70
CA ASP A 69 -7.56 -1.36 -15.66
C ASP A 69 -7.98 -0.96 -14.23
N ILE A 70 -7.59 -1.74 -13.25
CA ILE A 70 -7.94 -1.54 -11.83
C ILE A 70 -6.69 -1.72 -10.99
N ALA A 71 -6.52 -0.86 -9.97
CA ALA A 71 -5.43 -0.95 -9.01
C ALA A 71 -5.95 -0.81 -7.58
N PHE A 72 -5.08 -1.10 -6.62
CA PHE A 72 -5.34 -1.03 -5.18
C PHE A 72 -4.23 -0.16 -4.58
N LEU A 73 -4.57 1.08 -4.26
CA LEU A 73 -3.60 2.07 -3.80
C LEU A 73 -4.18 2.88 -2.65
N ALA A 74 -3.29 3.44 -1.84
CA ALA A 74 -3.67 4.41 -0.84
C ALA A 74 -4.19 5.68 -1.51
N VAL A 75 -5.27 6.23 -0.95
CA VAL A 75 -5.83 7.51 -1.37
C VAL A 75 -4.83 8.62 -1.04
N ASP A 76 -4.53 9.45 -2.03
CA ASP A 76 -3.62 10.58 -1.89
C ASP A 76 -3.97 11.68 -2.89
N PRO A 77 -3.98 12.95 -2.46
CA PRO A 77 -4.33 14.06 -3.34
C PRO A 77 -3.48 14.15 -4.61
N GLN A 78 -2.20 13.82 -4.52
CA GLN A 78 -1.30 13.81 -5.67
C GLN A 78 -1.70 12.73 -6.69
N ARG A 79 -2.15 11.57 -6.21
CA ARG A 79 -2.61 10.47 -7.05
C ARG A 79 -3.96 10.75 -7.70
N GLU A 80 -4.81 11.53 -7.05
CA GLU A 80 -6.14 11.91 -7.57
C GLU A 80 -6.07 12.71 -8.87
N ALA A 81 -4.93 13.30 -9.19
CA ALA A 81 -4.74 13.99 -10.46
C ALA A 81 -4.89 13.03 -11.66
N VAL A 82 -4.54 11.76 -11.51
CA VAL A 82 -4.55 10.76 -12.59
C VAL A 82 -5.43 9.55 -12.30
N LEU A 83 -5.95 9.41 -11.07
CA LEU A 83 -6.75 8.27 -10.61
C LEU A 83 -8.09 8.71 -10.03
N ARG A 84 -9.09 7.82 -10.12
CA ARG A 84 -10.33 7.90 -9.35
C ARG A 84 -10.35 6.80 -8.32
N PHE A 85 -10.59 7.13 -7.07
CA PHE A 85 -10.64 6.19 -5.95
C PHE A 85 -12.07 5.90 -5.55
N THR A 86 -12.32 4.65 -5.15
CA THR A 86 -13.52 4.27 -4.39
C THR A 86 -13.36 4.72 -2.94
N GLN A 87 -14.37 4.48 -2.10
CA GLN A 87 -14.21 4.53 -0.65
C GLN A 87 -13.14 3.51 -0.20
N PRO A 88 -12.51 3.73 0.95
CA PRO A 88 -11.52 2.79 1.47
C PRO A 88 -12.11 1.42 1.80
N TYR A 89 -11.35 0.36 1.55
CA TYR A 89 -11.69 -1.00 1.99
C TYR A 89 -10.90 -1.44 3.22
N ILE A 90 -9.78 -0.79 3.50
CA ILE A 90 -8.97 -0.98 4.71
C ILE A 90 -8.21 0.31 5.04
N THR A 91 -8.02 0.55 6.34
CA THR A 91 -7.17 1.64 6.84
C THR A 91 -5.96 1.04 7.53
N ILE A 92 -4.77 1.51 7.16
CA ILE A 92 -3.49 1.03 7.68
C ILE A 92 -2.78 2.18 8.38
N GLN A 93 -2.09 1.89 9.50
CA GLN A 93 -1.32 2.90 10.23
C GLN A 93 0.10 3.01 9.70
N GLY A 94 0.58 4.24 9.51
CA GLY A 94 1.98 4.57 9.31
C GLY A 94 2.65 4.90 10.64
N THR A 95 3.83 4.32 10.90
CA THR A 95 4.59 4.57 12.12
C THR A 95 6.09 4.47 11.87
N LEU A 96 6.88 4.40 12.94
CA LEU A 96 8.34 4.46 12.89
C LEU A 96 8.96 3.27 13.60
N LEU A 97 9.98 2.68 12.95
CA LEU A 97 10.92 1.74 13.55
C LEU A 97 12.12 2.55 14.06
N VAL A 98 12.48 2.35 15.31
CA VAL A 98 13.60 3.04 15.96
C VAL A 98 14.50 2.03 16.68
N ARG A 99 15.72 2.43 17.02
CA ARG A 99 16.60 1.62 17.85
C ARG A 99 16.05 1.57 19.29
N GLU A 100 16.15 0.44 19.94
CA GLU A 100 15.57 0.22 21.27
C GLU A 100 16.12 1.21 22.31
N GLU A 101 17.40 1.49 22.25
CA GLU A 101 18.06 2.45 23.15
C GLU A 101 17.86 3.92 22.77
N SER A 102 17.19 4.21 21.67
CA SER A 102 16.94 5.59 21.26
C SER A 102 15.97 6.31 22.19
N ARG A 103 16.10 7.63 22.23
CA ARG A 103 15.20 8.50 23.06
C ARG A 103 13.79 8.66 22.48
N TRP A 104 13.53 8.16 21.26
CA TRP A 104 12.27 8.39 20.59
C TRP A 104 11.15 7.58 21.24
N GLN A 105 10.08 8.25 21.69
CA GLN A 105 8.93 7.63 22.35
C GLN A 105 7.62 7.87 21.59
N SER A 106 7.58 8.89 20.72
CA SER A 106 6.40 9.32 20.01
C SER A 106 6.76 9.80 18.61
N VAL A 107 5.87 9.60 17.64
CA VAL A 107 6.02 10.08 16.27
C VAL A 107 6.14 11.61 16.22
N ALA A 108 5.57 12.34 17.16
CA ALA A 108 5.69 13.80 17.22
C ALA A 108 7.15 14.28 17.36
N GLN A 109 8.05 13.44 17.85
CA GLN A 109 9.46 13.77 18.03
C GLN A 109 10.28 13.66 16.74
N MET A 110 9.71 13.11 15.65
CA MET A 110 10.46 12.83 14.41
C MET A 110 10.83 14.08 13.61
N ASP A 111 10.07 15.17 13.73
CA ASP A 111 10.24 16.34 12.87
C ASP A 111 11.23 17.34 13.45
N LYS A 112 12.51 16.97 13.43
CA LYS A 112 13.61 17.79 13.90
C LYS A 112 14.71 17.88 12.83
N PRO A 113 15.46 19.00 12.76
CA PRO A 113 16.45 19.21 11.70
C PRO A 113 17.54 18.15 11.62
N GLU A 114 17.91 17.55 12.74
CA GLU A 114 18.96 16.53 12.82
C GLU A 114 18.48 15.12 12.46
N VAL A 115 17.17 14.92 12.30
CA VAL A 115 16.56 13.59 12.08
C VAL A 115 16.52 13.25 10.60
N VAL A 116 17.00 12.05 10.26
CA VAL A 116 16.92 11.45 8.92
C VAL A 116 16.02 10.23 8.99
N ILE A 117 14.94 10.24 8.21
CA ILE A 117 13.92 9.19 8.18
C ILE A 117 13.99 8.45 6.84
N ASN A 118 14.24 7.14 6.90
CA ASN A 118 14.23 6.30 5.71
C ASN A 118 12.80 6.00 5.29
N VAL A 119 12.50 6.17 4.00
CA VAL A 119 11.18 5.89 3.42
C VAL A 119 11.32 5.19 2.08
N GLY A 120 10.32 4.42 1.70
CA GLY A 120 10.19 3.88 0.34
C GLY A 120 9.68 4.97 -0.59
N LYS A 121 10.44 5.29 -1.63
CA LYS A 121 10.10 6.33 -2.60
C LYS A 121 8.74 6.09 -3.22
N GLY A 122 7.86 7.09 -3.16
CA GLY A 122 6.52 7.06 -3.76
C GLY A 122 5.50 6.24 -3.00
N ALA A 123 5.85 5.63 -1.87
CA ALA A 123 4.88 5.01 -0.98
C ALA A 123 3.93 6.05 -0.39
N ALA A 124 2.72 5.63 0.00
CA ALA A 124 1.72 6.56 0.54
C ALA A 124 2.24 7.33 1.75
N TYR A 125 2.96 6.68 2.64
CA TYR A 125 3.54 7.33 3.82
C TYR A 125 4.69 8.29 3.46
N ASP A 126 5.44 8.05 2.37
CA ASP A 126 6.41 9.03 1.85
C ASP A 126 5.68 10.31 1.41
N LEU A 127 4.60 10.19 0.64
CA LEU A 127 3.81 11.33 0.20
C LEU A 127 3.21 12.08 1.39
N HIS A 128 2.70 11.36 2.36
CA HIS A 128 2.12 11.93 3.58
C HIS A 128 3.17 12.70 4.39
N LEU A 129 4.32 12.10 4.67
CA LEU A 129 5.40 12.74 5.42
C LEU A 129 6.01 13.93 4.67
N THR A 130 6.11 13.83 3.34
CA THR A 130 6.60 14.94 2.50
C THR A 130 5.75 16.19 2.70
N ARG A 131 4.44 16.04 2.88
CA ARG A 131 3.53 17.17 3.12
C ARG A 131 3.59 17.68 4.56
N GLN A 132 3.84 16.82 5.54
CA GLN A 132 3.74 17.15 6.96
C GLN A 132 5.04 17.63 7.57
N LEU A 133 6.18 17.05 7.18
CA LEU A 133 7.47 17.37 7.79
C LEU A 133 7.96 18.74 7.34
N GLN A 134 8.45 19.51 8.32
CA GLN A 134 9.02 20.84 8.09
C GLN A 134 10.52 20.88 8.32
N HIS A 135 11.07 19.99 9.13
CA HIS A 135 12.45 20.05 9.61
C HIS A 135 13.26 18.78 9.31
N ALA A 136 12.68 17.59 9.50
CA ALA A 136 13.37 16.33 9.28
C ALA A 136 13.64 16.09 7.78
N THR A 137 14.69 15.32 7.50
CA THR A 137 15.06 14.92 6.15
C THR A 137 14.54 13.53 5.84
N LEU A 138 13.91 13.38 4.68
CA LEU A 138 13.51 12.06 4.16
C LEU A 138 14.61 11.49 3.28
N ASN A 139 15.10 10.31 3.64
CA ASN A 139 16.02 9.52 2.84
C ASN A 139 15.20 8.47 2.07
N ARG A 140 15.02 8.70 0.76
CA ARG A 140 14.18 7.87 -0.09
C ARG A 140 14.96 6.72 -0.69
N LEU A 141 14.60 5.49 -0.31
CA LEU A 141 15.15 4.26 -0.86
C LEU A 141 14.23 3.73 -1.97
N ALA A 142 14.70 2.73 -2.70
CA ALA A 142 14.00 2.18 -3.86
C ALA A 142 12.63 1.56 -3.54
N SER A 143 12.46 1.06 -2.30
CA SER A 143 11.22 0.41 -1.85
C SER A 143 11.04 0.55 -0.35
N SER A 144 9.86 0.19 0.16
CA SER A 144 9.58 0.15 1.60
C SER A 144 10.50 -0.85 2.31
N GLN A 145 10.74 -2.02 1.74
CA GLN A 145 11.66 -3.01 2.31
C GLN A 145 13.11 -2.50 2.30
N ALA A 146 13.53 -1.83 1.22
CA ALA A 146 14.87 -1.25 1.14
C ALA A 146 15.09 -0.18 2.23
N ALA A 147 14.06 0.58 2.58
CA ALA A 147 14.13 1.57 3.67
C ALA A 147 14.36 0.91 5.02
N ILE A 148 13.68 -0.19 5.29
CA ILE A 148 13.90 -1.00 6.51
C ILE A 148 15.31 -1.58 6.51
N ASP A 149 15.72 -2.22 5.42
CA ASP A 149 17.03 -2.86 5.30
C ASP A 149 18.18 -1.86 5.50
N ALA A 150 18.07 -0.66 4.91
CA ALA A 150 19.04 0.41 5.10
C ALA A 150 19.15 0.83 6.57
N PHE A 151 18.01 0.94 7.26
CA PHE A 151 17.97 1.27 8.68
C PHE A 151 18.63 0.17 9.52
N LEU A 152 18.37 -1.09 9.22
CA LEU A 152 19.00 -2.24 9.90
C LEU A 152 20.52 -2.28 9.68
N ARG A 153 21.01 -1.73 8.57
CA ARG A 153 22.45 -1.57 8.32
C ARG A 153 23.09 -0.37 9.03
N GLY A 154 22.30 0.44 9.72
CA GLY A 154 22.75 1.60 10.45
C GLY A 154 22.59 2.94 9.72
N GLU A 155 21.89 2.97 8.59
CA GLU A 155 21.60 4.20 7.84
C GLU A 155 20.32 4.88 8.37
N GLY A 156 20.40 6.20 8.59
CA GLY A 156 19.28 7.00 9.09
C GLY A 156 19.04 6.85 10.59
N ASP A 157 18.13 7.66 11.10
CA ASP A 157 17.79 7.70 12.52
C ASP A 157 16.55 6.85 12.82
N MET A 158 15.68 6.66 11.83
CA MET A 158 14.46 5.85 11.91
C MET A 158 14.02 5.41 10.53
N ALA A 159 13.22 4.37 10.48
CA ALA A 159 12.54 3.93 9.25
C ALA A 159 11.04 4.13 9.40
N ALA A 160 10.44 4.86 8.48
CA ALA A 160 8.99 5.01 8.41
C ALA A 160 8.40 3.90 7.53
N GLY A 161 7.19 3.50 7.85
CA GLY A 161 6.47 2.51 7.06
C GLY A 161 5.14 2.13 7.66
N ILE A 162 4.53 1.12 7.07
CA ILE A 162 3.32 0.50 7.57
C ILE A 162 3.67 -0.31 8.82
N ARG A 163 2.79 -0.29 9.83
CA ARG A 163 3.06 -0.89 11.14
C ARG A 163 3.47 -2.35 11.08
N GLN A 164 2.75 -3.19 10.34
CA GLN A 164 2.97 -4.64 10.35
C GLN A 164 4.36 -5.05 9.84
N PRO A 165 4.86 -4.57 8.69
CA PRO A 165 6.24 -4.84 8.27
C PRO A 165 7.29 -4.32 9.25
N LEU A 166 7.07 -3.17 9.89
CA LEU A 166 7.98 -2.63 10.90
C LEU A 166 8.00 -3.51 12.16
N GLU A 167 6.85 -3.97 12.61
CA GLU A 167 6.76 -4.91 13.74
C GLU A 167 7.45 -6.24 13.45
N ARG A 168 7.31 -6.74 12.22
CA ARG A 168 8.03 -7.93 11.78
C ARG A 168 9.54 -7.73 11.87
N ALA A 169 10.05 -6.62 11.34
CA ALA A 169 11.48 -6.29 11.42
C ALA A 169 11.96 -6.23 12.87
N ALA A 170 11.18 -5.63 13.78
CA ALA A 170 11.51 -5.56 15.19
C ALA A 170 11.53 -6.94 15.87
N ARG A 171 10.63 -7.85 15.46
CA ARG A 171 10.64 -9.25 15.97
C ARG A 171 11.81 -10.07 15.45
N GLU A 172 12.19 -9.86 14.20
CA GLU A 172 13.26 -10.64 13.54
C GLU A 172 14.67 -10.13 13.85
N HIS A 173 14.78 -8.89 14.34
CA HIS A 173 16.07 -8.25 14.62
C HIS A 173 16.09 -7.65 16.02
N THR A 174 17.01 -8.14 16.86
CA THR A 174 17.20 -7.62 18.22
C THR A 174 17.70 -6.18 18.21
N GLY A 175 17.22 -5.37 19.16
CA GLY A 175 17.70 -3.99 19.31
C GLY A 175 16.86 -2.92 18.62
N TYR A 176 15.66 -3.28 18.17
CA TYR A 176 14.71 -2.37 17.52
C TYR A 176 13.33 -2.47 18.15
N ARG A 177 12.58 -1.38 18.05
CA ARG A 177 11.18 -1.31 18.49
C ARG A 177 10.38 -0.40 17.56
N VAL A 178 9.07 -0.62 17.53
CA VAL A 178 8.12 0.22 16.80
C VAL A 178 7.47 1.17 17.79
N LEU A 179 7.31 2.45 17.40
CA LEU A 179 6.62 3.42 18.25
C LEU A 179 5.15 3.04 18.42
N PRO A 180 4.56 3.29 19.63
CA PRO A 180 3.19 2.84 19.91
C PRO A 180 2.13 3.65 19.18
N ASP A 181 2.40 4.91 18.85
CA ASP A 181 1.50 5.79 18.12
C ASP A 181 1.76 5.72 16.59
N ASN A 182 1.00 6.47 15.83
CA ASN A 182 1.15 6.55 14.38
C ASN A 182 1.20 8.01 13.93
N PHE A 183 1.81 8.27 12.78
CA PHE A 183 1.82 9.61 12.19
C PHE A 183 0.64 9.82 11.23
N GLY A 184 -0.14 8.81 10.93
CA GLY A 184 -1.32 8.92 10.08
C GLY A 184 -1.97 7.58 9.78
N ALA A 185 -3.28 7.63 9.57
CA ALA A 185 -4.06 6.53 9.04
C ALA A 185 -4.04 6.60 7.51
N ILE A 186 -3.65 5.51 6.86
CA ILE A 186 -3.53 5.43 5.41
C ILE A 186 -4.71 4.62 4.89
N ASN A 187 -5.61 5.28 4.14
CA ASN A 187 -6.80 4.68 3.57
C ASN A 187 -6.44 4.00 2.25
N GLN A 188 -6.62 2.68 2.18
CA GLN A 188 -6.42 1.90 0.97
C GLN A 188 -7.75 1.75 0.23
N ALA A 189 -7.75 2.04 -1.06
CA ALA A 189 -8.96 2.01 -1.88
C ALA A 189 -8.71 1.30 -3.21
N ILE A 190 -9.78 0.98 -3.90
CA ILE A 190 -9.75 0.51 -5.28
C ILE A 190 -9.71 1.75 -6.17
N CYS A 191 -8.91 1.73 -7.24
CA CYS A 191 -8.83 2.87 -8.14
C CYS A 191 -8.74 2.46 -9.60
N VAL A 192 -9.09 3.40 -10.46
CA VAL A 192 -9.04 3.27 -11.92
C VAL A 192 -8.37 4.50 -12.50
N PRO A 193 -7.84 4.43 -13.74
CA PRO A 193 -7.40 5.62 -14.45
C PRO A 193 -8.54 6.64 -14.53
N ARG A 194 -8.21 7.92 -14.41
CA ARG A 194 -9.20 8.99 -14.25
C ARG A 194 -10.31 9.03 -15.30
N PRO A 195 -10.07 8.75 -16.59
CA PRO A 195 -11.14 8.75 -17.61
C PRO A 195 -12.20 7.66 -17.44
N GLN A 196 -11.95 6.63 -16.61
CA GLN A 196 -12.79 5.45 -16.49
C GLN A 196 -13.93 5.64 -15.46
N GLU A 197 -14.79 6.63 -15.69
CA GLU A 197 -15.88 6.99 -14.76
C GLU A 197 -16.89 5.87 -14.56
N ALA A 198 -17.29 5.18 -15.64
CA ALA A 198 -18.29 4.11 -15.57
C ALA A 198 -17.76 2.93 -14.76
N LEU A 199 -16.50 2.54 -14.95
CA LEU A 199 -15.88 1.47 -14.19
C LEU A 199 -15.73 1.87 -12.71
N HIS A 200 -15.33 3.09 -12.43
CA HIS A 200 -15.25 3.64 -11.07
C HIS A 200 -16.60 3.54 -10.35
N GLN A 201 -17.69 3.96 -10.99
CA GLN A 201 -19.02 3.89 -10.41
C GLN A 201 -19.44 2.45 -10.11
N ARG A 202 -19.15 1.54 -11.04
CA ARG A 202 -19.46 0.12 -10.87
C ARG A 202 -18.71 -0.47 -9.68
N LEU A 203 -17.42 -0.15 -9.53
CA LEU A 203 -16.60 -0.62 -8.41
C LEU A 203 -17.06 -0.03 -7.08
N THR A 204 -17.44 1.25 -7.07
CA THR A 204 -17.97 1.91 -5.87
C THR A 204 -19.24 1.21 -5.39
N ASP A 205 -20.14 0.89 -6.30
CA ASP A 205 -21.40 0.20 -5.98
C ASP A 205 -21.14 -1.23 -5.46
N LEU A 206 -20.27 -1.99 -6.12
CA LEU A 206 -19.88 -3.33 -5.69
C LEU A 206 -19.25 -3.30 -4.30
N LEU A 207 -18.31 -2.38 -4.06
CA LEU A 207 -17.65 -2.29 -2.77
C LEU A 207 -18.63 -1.90 -1.66
N THR A 208 -19.57 -1.00 -1.93
CA THR A 208 -20.64 -0.65 -0.99
C THR A 208 -21.44 -1.88 -0.60
N GLN A 209 -21.86 -2.68 -1.59
CA GLN A 209 -22.58 -3.92 -1.36
C GLN A 209 -21.78 -4.90 -0.49
N TRP A 210 -20.49 -5.08 -0.80
CA TRP A 210 -19.62 -6.02 -0.09
C TRP A 210 -19.21 -5.54 1.29
N GLN A 211 -19.23 -4.25 1.54
CA GLN A 211 -19.04 -3.69 2.88
C GLN A 211 -20.30 -3.90 3.73
N GLN A 212 -21.49 -3.77 3.15
CA GLN A 212 -22.75 -4.03 3.83
C GLN A 212 -22.95 -5.49 4.18
N ASP A 213 -22.56 -6.41 3.29
CA ASP A 213 -22.70 -7.86 3.53
C ASP A 213 -21.52 -8.46 4.31
N GLY A 214 -20.48 -7.69 4.57
CA GLY A 214 -19.30 -8.11 5.34
C GLY A 214 -18.28 -8.96 4.57
N SER A 215 -18.50 -9.21 3.27
CA SER A 215 -17.65 -10.14 2.50
C SER A 215 -16.23 -9.62 2.28
N VAL A 216 -16.06 -8.33 2.07
CA VAL A 216 -14.71 -7.72 1.96
C VAL A 216 -14.01 -7.71 3.31
N GLN A 217 -14.73 -7.41 4.39
CA GLN A 217 -14.13 -7.46 5.74
C GLN A 217 -13.68 -8.88 6.09
N GLN A 218 -14.40 -9.91 5.67
CA GLN A 218 -13.98 -11.31 5.86
C GLN A 218 -12.66 -11.61 5.15
N ILE A 219 -12.45 -11.08 3.92
CA ILE A 219 -11.19 -11.23 3.20
C ILE A 219 -10.05 -10.57 3.98
N VAL A 220 -10.26 -9.34 4.44
CA VAL A 220 -9.27 -8.59 5.24
C VAL A 220 -8.91 -9.35 6.52
N ASP A 221 -9.92 -9.78 7.27
CA ASP A 221 -9.72 -10.47 8.56
C ASP A 221 -9.01 -11.80 8.38
N HIS A 222 -9.34 -12.55 7.34
CA HIS A 222 -8.69 -13.83 7.03
C HIS A 222 -7.19 -13.68 6.83
N HIS A 223 -6.76 -12.66 6.10
CA HIS A 223 -5.33 -12.41 5.84
C HIS A 223 -4.61 -11.82 7.05
N LEU A 224 -5.26 -10.94 7.81
CA LEU A 224 -4.64 -10.30 8.97
C LEU A 224 -4.52 -11.24 10.18
N ALA A 225 -5.40 -12.22 10.31
CA ALA A 225 -5.33 -13.21 11.40
C ALA A 225 -4.09 -14.10 11.34
N GLY A 226 -3.46 -14.24 10.16
CA GLY A 226 -2.23 -15.02 9.95
C GLY A 226 -0.95 -14.19 9.90
N ALA A 227 -1.05 -12.90 10.16
CA ALA A 227 0.09 -11.98 10.08
C ALA A 227 0.86 -11.86 11.40
#